data_8d9a2b61da7eb244a9db6f261fefebb6
#
_entry.id   8d9a2b61da7eb244a9db6f261fefebb6
#
_cell.length_a   1.000
_cell.length_b   1.000
_cell.length_c   1.000
_cell.angle_alpha   90.00
_cell.angle_beta   90.00
_cell.angle_gamma   90.00
#
_symmetry.space_group_name_H-M   'P 1'
#
loop_
_entity.id
_entity.type
_entity.pdbx_description
1 polymer ?
#
loop_
_entity_poly.entity_id
_entity_poly.type
_entity_poly.pdbx_seq_one_letter_code
_entity_poly.pdbx_strand_id
1 'polypeptide(L)'
;MAFPTSVPLLILLLTFGLLGRPGSATDFVIYSDPPTALLPGQMFHYDLTPQDIPYGRASLVMKPDCNLVLYFNGSKTWATNTTGLGDNCYLTIDSHGEAIVQRNIHYPVWRSNKTSVVGSYAFLLQWNGELGIYGPAIWSSSNEGELSDPKPSNITTDYVFYSYSVLPIGKILEYKNYRLVLRDDCNLVLLDTNTNTQDIKWQTNTYSPLHDCFITLDPNGELFVKHNRRDILWRSNETTNSNFSALVLRYDAKLVIYGPQLWTTKPLW
;
A
#
# COMPACT_ATOMS: atom_id res chain seq x y z
N MET A 1 -14.51 62.40 -38.02
CA MET A 1 -14.13 61.08 -38.55
C MET A 1 -13.06 60.52 -37.64
N ALA A 2 -13.41 59.65 -36.78
CA ALA A 2 -12.49 58.94 -35.90
C ALA A 2 -12.84 57.43 -35.95
N PHE A 3 -11.89 56.62 -36.39
CA PHE A 3 -12.00 55.17 -36.45
C PHE A 3 -11.73 54.56 -35.06
N PRO A 4 -12.51 53.60 -34.59
CA PRO A 4 -12.15 52.91 -33.38
C PRO A 4 -11.11 51.81 -33.69
N THR A 5 -9.98 51.90 -33.02
CA THR A 5 -8.94 50.87 -33.00
C THR A 5 -9.44 49.66 -32.22
N SER A 6 -9.67 48.58 -32.93
CA SER A 6 -9.93 47.26 -32.36
C SER A 6 -8.68 46.71 -31.67
N VAL A 7 -8.74 46.52 -30.37
CA VAL A 7 -7.73 45.79 -29.61
C VAL A 7 -7.93 44.30 -29.86
N PRO A 8 -6.96 43.53 -30.35
CA PRO A 8 -7.11 42.07 -30.43
C PRO A 8 -7.06 41.51 -29.04
N LEU A 9 -8.13 40.80 -28.70
CA LEU A 9 -8.21 39.96 -27.49
C LEU A 9 -7.19 38.85 -27.62
N LEU A 10 -6.06 39.01 -26.92
CA LEU A 10 -5.03 37.99 -26.83
C LEU A 10 -5.58 36.87 -25.94
N ILE A 11 -6.19 35.85 -26.57
CA ILE A 11 -6.55 34.60 -25.90
C ILE A 11 -5.24 33.93 -25.50
N LEU A 12 -4.87 34.13 -24.25
CA LEU A 12 -3.80 33.36 -23.60
C LEU A 12 -4.28 31.93 -23.44
N LEU A 13 -4.06 31.10 -24.45
CA LEU A 13 -4.15 29.66 -24.35
C LEU A 13 -3.06 29.22 -23.37
N LEU A 14 -3.44 29.13 -22.07
CA LEU A 14 -2.73 28.36 -21.11
C LEU A 14 -2.81 26.89 -21.55
N THR A 15 -1.93 26.53 -22.46
CA THR A 15 -1.56 25.14 -22.63
C THR A 15 -0.91 24.70 -21.32
N PHE A 16 -1.72 24.16 -20.42
CA PHE A 16 -1.21 23.31 -19.37
C PHE A 16 -0.52 22.15 -20.07
N GLY A 17 0.77 22.34 -20.34
CA GLY A 17 1.67 21.26 -20.68
C GLY A 17 1.65 20.28 -19.52
N LEU A 18 0.85 19.24 -19.67
CA LEU A 18 0.99 17.98 -18.95
C LEU A 18 2.31 17.33 -19.39
N LEU A 19 3.42 18.00 -19.12
CA LEU A 19 4.70 17.35 -18.94
C LEU A 19 4.54 16.60 -17.61
N GLY A 20 4.10 15.34 -17.70
CA GLY A 20 4.12 14.43 -16.60
C GLY A 20 5.51 14.44 -15.99
N ARG A 21 5.67 15.05 -14.82
CA ARG A 21 6.85 14.83 -14.00
C ARG A 21 7.00 13.33 -13.85
N PRO A 22 8.22 12.77 -14.03
CA PRO A 22 8.45 11.38 -13.67
C PRO A 22 7.95 11.19 -12.25
N GLY A 23 7.01 10.25 -12.09
CA GLY A 23 6.18 10.14 -10.90
C GLY A 23 7.01 10.07 -9.64
N SER A 24 6.69 10.93 -8.69
CA SER A 24 7.06 10.72 -7.31
C SER A 24 6.57 9.33 -6.89
N ALA A 25 7.42 8.59 -6.18
CA ALA A 25 7.04 7.33 -5.59
C ALA A 25 5.73 7.51 -4.82
N THR A 26 4.67 6.89 -5.32
CA THR A 26 3.37 6.89 -4.69
C THR A 26 3.18 5.55 -4.01
N ASP A 27 2.24 5.50 -3.08
CA ASP A 27 1.85 4.31 -2.37
C ASP A 27 1.90 3.05 -3.24
N PHE A 28 2.46 1.96 -2.71
CA PHE A 28 2.49 0.67 -3.40
C PHE A 28 1.32 -0.24 -3.00
N VAL A 29 0.24 0.35 -2.47
CA VAL A 29 -0.98 -0.36 -2.06
C VAL A 29 -2.20 0.27 -2.70
N ILE A 30 -3.07 -0.57 -3.26
CA ILE A 30 -4.42 -0.21 -3.66
C ILE A 30 -5.39 -0.93 -2.72
N TYR A 31 -6.39 -0.19 -2.22
CA TYR A 31 -7.41 -0.71 -1.32
C TYR A 31 -8.76 -0.83 -2.02
N SER A 32 -9.57 -1.82 -1.63
CA SER A 32 -10.98 -1.91 -2.04
C SER A 32 -11.88 -1.06 -1.14
N ASP A 33 -11.44 -0.75 0.09
CA ASP A 33 -12.22 0.01 1.07
C ASP A 33 -11.32 0.88 1.97
N PRO A 34 -11.46 2.22 1.93
CA PRO A 34 -12.10 2.94 0.83
C PRO A 34 -11.33 2.74 -0.49
N PRO A 35 -12.02 2.76 -1.63
CA PRO A 35 -11.40 2.38 -2.89
C PRO A 35 -10.33 3.38 -3.33
N THR A 36 -9.18 2.86 -3.74
CA THR A 36 -8.09 3.61 -4.36
C THR A 36 -7.74 3.02 -5.73
N ALA A 37 -7.05 3.76 -6.56
CA ALA A 37 -6.71 3.34 -7.92
C ALA A 37 -5.31 3.78 -8.35
N LEU A 38 -4.68 3.00 -9.24
CA LEU A 38 -3.51 3.42 -10.00
C LEU A 38 -3.99 3.98 -11.34
N LEU A 39 -3.83 5.30 -11.52
CA LEU A 39 -4.32 6.03 -12.69
C LEU A 39 -3.34 5.95 -13.88
N PRO A 40 -3.79 6.31 -15.11
CA PRO A 40 -2.93 6.33 -16.28
C PRO A 40 -1.70 7.21 -16.09
N GLY A 41 -0.53 6.70 -16.46
CA GLY A 41 0.74 7.40 -16.29
C GLY A 41 1.30 7.43 -14.88
N GLN A 42 0.57 6.91 -13.90
CA GLN A 42 1.08 6.72 -12.54
C GLN A 42 1.91 5.44 -12.43
N MET A 43 2.77 5.43 -11.42
CA MET A 43 3.66 4.32 -11.13
C MET A 43 3.70 4.09 -9.62
N PHE A 44 3.57 2.84 -9.21
CA PHE A 44 4.03 2.38 -7.90
C PHE A 44 5.52 2.06 -7.99
N HIS A 45 6.25 2.47 -7.01
CA HIS A 45 7.68 2.27 -6.98
C HIS A 45 8.11 1.82 -5.59
N TYR A 46 8.86 0.73 -5.56
CA TYR A 46 9.47 0.21 -4.35
C TYR A 46 10.99 0.35 -4.50
N ASP A 47 11.56 1.34 -3.83
CA ASP A 47 13.00 1.59 -3.77
C ASP A 47 13.53 1.09 -2.44
N LEU A 48 14.38 0.07 -2.51
CA LEU A 48 15.15 -0.35 -1.36
C LEU A 48 16.35 0.58 -1.18
N THR A 49 16.65 0.93 0.06
CA THR A 49 17.85 1.71 0.36
C THR A 49 19.12 0.91 -0.02
N PRO A 50 20.26 1.57 -0.29
CA PRO A 50 21.52 0.87 -0.62
C PRO A 50 21.96 -0.16 0.43
N GLN A 51 21.44 -0.08 1.64
CA GLN A 51 21.75 -1.01 2.74
C GLN A 51 20.92 -2.30 2.69
N ASP A 52 19.84 -2.32 1.91
CA ASP A 52 18.92 -3.45 1.79
C ASP A 52 19.22 -4.32 0.55
N ILE A 53 20.38 -4.14 -0.08
CA ILE A 53 20.86 -5.00 -1.17
C ILE A 53 21.01 -6.44 -0.63
N PRO A 54 20.26 -7.43 -1.22
CA PRO A 54 20.21 -7.73 -2.66
C PRO A 54 18.85 -7.54 -3.35
N TYR A 55 17.91 -6.83 -2.80
CA TYR A 55 16.51 -6.93 -3.20
C TYR A 55 16.02 -5.93 -4.26
N GLY A 56 16.79 -5.29 -5.03
CA GLY A 56 16.42 -4.62 -6.27
C GLY A 56 15.29 -3.58 -6.20
N ARG A 57 15.00 -2.96 -7.35
CA ARG A 57 13.93 -1.97 -7.51
C ARG A 57 12.73 -2.58 -8.22
N ALA A 58 11.56 -2.51 -7.63
CA ALA A 58 10.32 -2.90 -8.26
C ALA A 58 9.50 -1.67 -8.68
N SER A 59 8.85 -1.72 -9.84
CA SER A 59 7.91 -0.70 -10.25
C SER A 59 6.74 -1.28 -11.04
N LEU A 60 5.53 -0.85 -10.68
CA LEU A 60 4.30 -1.19 -11.38
C LEU A 60 3.79 0.06 -12.08
N VAL A 61 3.67 0.00 -13.40
CA VAL A 61 3.34 1.16 -14.25
C VAL A 61 2.04 0.91 -14.99
N MET A 62 1.07 1.79 -14.82
CA MET A 62 -0.10 1.86 -15.70
C MET A 62 0.25 2.70 -16.93
N LYS A 63 0.42 2.05 -18.06
CA LYS A 63 0.74 2.73 -19.31
C LYS A 63 -0.50 3.39 -19.94
N PRO A 64 -0.33 4.46 -20.74
CA PRO A 64 -1.45 5.11 -21.43
C PRO A 64 -2.24 4.19 -22.38
N ASP A 65 -1.59 3.14 -22.89
CA ASP A 65 -2.16 2.12 -23.78
C ASP A 65 -2.94 1.02 -23.05
N CYS A 66 -3.27 1.22 -21.78
CA CYS A 66 -3.96 0.29 -20.89
C CYS A 66 -3.16 -0.95 -20.48
N ASN A 67 -1.87 -1.02 -20.80
CA ASN A 67 -1.05 -2.13 -20.35
C ASN A 67 -0.48 -1.84 -18.96
N LEU A 68 -0.80 -2.68 -17.98
CA LEU A 68 -0.19 -2.65 -16.66
C LEU A 68 1.07 -3.50 -16.69
N VAL A 69 2.22 -2.91 -16.36
CA VAL A 69 3.53 -3.56 -16.50
C VAL A 69 4.32 -3.51 -15.20
N LEU A 70 4.77 -4.67 -14.78
CA LEU A 70 5.67 -4.84 -13.64
C LEU A 70 7.12 -4.94 -14.13
N TYR A 71 7.96 -4.14 -13.54
CA TYR A 71 9.40 -4.16 -13.75
C TYR A 71 10.10 -4.51 -12.44
N PHE A 72 11.18 -5.28 -12.55
CA PHE A 72 12.09 -5.55 -11.45
C PHE A 72 13.53 -5.39 -11.95
N ASN A 73 14.32 -4.53 -11.29
CA ASN A 73 15.67 -4.14 -11.72
C ASN A 73 15.72 -3.66 -13.18
N GLY A 74 14.71 -2.89 -13.60
CA GLY A 74 14.62 -2.36 -14.95
C GLY A 74 14.14 -3.37 -16.01
N SER A 75 14.01 -4.65 -15.68
CA SER A 75 13.52 -5.69 -16.57
C SER A 75 12.02 -5.92 -16.39
N LYS A 76 11.29 -6.04 -17.48
CA LYS A 76 9.87 -6.42 -17.46
C LYS A 76 9.75 -7.86 -16.95
N THR A 77 9.03 -8.06 -15.84
CA THR A 77 8.80 -9.38 -15.24
C THR A 77 7.39 -9.90 -15.46
N TRP A 78 6.42 -8.97 -15.57
CA TRP A 78 5.02 -9.33 -15.80
C TRP A 78 4.27 -8.18 -16.47
N ALA A 79 3.17 -8.51 -17.15
CA ALA A 79 2.23 -7.53 -17.67
C ALA A 79 0.85 -8.14 -17.90
N THR A 80 -0.18 -7.29 -17.95
CA THR A 80 -1.54 -7.70 -18.34
C THR A 80 -1.67 -8.01 -19.82
N ASN A 81 -0.72 -7.55 -20.65
CA ASN A 81 -0.71 -7.69 -22.11
C ASN A 81 -1.98 -7.10 -22.78
N THR A 82 -2.41 -5.97 -22.29
CA THR A 82 -3.61 -5.25 -22.72
C THR A 82 -3.33 -4.02 -23.58
N THR A 83 -2.12 -3.94 -24.15
CA THR A 83 -1.73 -2.88 -25.09
C THR A 83 -2.75 -2.73 -26.21
N GLY A 84 -3.27 -1.52 -26.41
CA GLY A 84 -4.21 -1.19 -27.47
C GLY A 84 -5.65 -1.59 -27.23
N LEU A 85 -6.00 -2.16 -26.06
CA LEU A 85 -7.39 -2.49 -25.72
C LEU A 85 -8.18 -1.28 -25.19
N GLY A 86 -7.55 -0.13 -25.06
CA GLY A 86 -8.17 1.12 -24.66
C GLY A 86 -7.14 2.21 -24.40
N ASP A 87 -7.65 3.31 -23.85
CA ASP A 87 -6.92 4.46 -23.35
C ASP A 87 -7.46 4.88 -21.98
N ASN A 88 -6.67 5.63 -21.23
CA ASN A 88 -7.05 6.12 -19.89
C ASN A 88 -7.50 5.03 -18.91
N CYS A 89 -6.93 3.84 -19.02
CA CYS A 89 -7.22 2.75 -18.09
C CYS A 89 -6.60 2.97 -16.72
N TYR A 90 -7.27 2.44 -15.71
CA TYR A 90 -6.80 2.45 -14.32
C TYR A 90 -6.99 1.08 -13.68
N LEU A 91 -6.15 0.78 -12.69
CA LEU A 91 -6.21 -0.42 -11.88
C LEU A 91 -6.98 -0.13 -10.58
N THR A 92 -7.92 -1.00 -10.26
CA THR A 92 -8.64 -1.02 -8.97
C THR A 92 -8.68 -2.44 -8.41
N ILE A 93 -9.12 -2.56 -7.17
CA ILE A 93 -9.51 -3.83 -6.56
C ILE A 93 -10.94 -3.68 -6.01
N ASP A 94 -11.78 -4.68 -6.23
CA ASP A 94 -13.15 -4.66 -5.78
C ASP A 94 -13.33 -5.28 -4.37
N SER A 95 -14.56 -5.24 -3.86
CA SER A 95 -14.91 -5.80 -2.55
C SER A 95 -14.88 -7.33 -2.46
N HIS A 96 -14.62 -8.03 -3.56
CA HIS A 96 -14.41 -9.48 -3.60
C HIS A 96 -12.92 -9.83 -3.77
N GLY A 97 -12.04 -8.83 -3.78
CA GLY A 97 -10.61 -9.01 -3.96
C GLY A 97 -10.18 -9.23 -5.41
N GLU A 98 -11.02 -8.96 -6.40
CA GLU A 98 -10.62 -9.03 -7.79
C GLU A 98 -9.91 -7.75 -8.23
N ALA A 99 -8.66 -7.86 -8.71
CA ALA A 99 -7.97 -6.75 -9.34
C ALA A 99 -8.43 -6.60 -10.79
N ILE A 100 -8.74 -5.35 -11.19
CA ILE A 100 -9.37 -5.04 -12.47
C ILE A 100 -8.64 -3.86 -13.10
N VAL A 101 -8.12 -4.05 -14.31
CA VAL A 101 -7.73 -2.94 -15.19
C VAL A 101 -8.93 -2.61 -16.09
N GLN A 102 -9.38 -1.36 -16.05
CA GLN A 102 -10.58 -0.96 -16.75
C GLN A 102 -10.46 0.45 -17.34
N ARG A 103 -11.10 0.68 -18.49
CA ARG A 103 -11.17 1.97 -19.18
C ARG A 103 -12.18 2.90 -18.50
N ASN A 104 -13.28 2.34 -18.02
CA ASN A 104 -14.25 2.96 -17.12
C ASN A 104 -14.94 1.85 -16.31
N ILE A 105 -15.90 2.21 -15.44
CA ILE A 105 -16.57 1.24 -14.54
C ILE A 105 -17.22 0.05 -15.27
N HIS A 106 -17.47 0.15 -16.56
CA HIS A 106 -18.22 -0.87 -17.30
C HIS A 106 -17.38 -1.63 -18.33
N TYR A 107 -16.11 -1.22 -18.55
CA TYR A 107 -15.27 -1.82 -19.61
C TYR A 107 -13.93 -2.31 -19.07
N PRO A 108 -13.94 -3.45 -18.37
CA PRO A 108 -12.70 -4.10 -17.94
C PRO A 108 -11.95 -4.62 -19.15
N VAL A 109 -10.64 -4.39 -19.18
CA VAL A 109 -9.73 -4.94 -20.20
C VAL A 109 -8.90 -6.10 -19.65
N TRP A 110 -8.79 -6.19 -18.33
CA TRP A 110 -8.13 -7.30 -17.64
C TRP A 110 -8.71 -7.50 -16.25
N ARG A 111 -8.71 -8.76 -15.79
CA ARG A 111 -9.10 -9.18 -14.44
C ARG A 111 -8.12 -10.22 -13.91
N SER A 112 -7.89 -10.21 -12.61
CA SER A 112 -7.09 -11.25 -11.94
C SER A 112 -7.79 -12.62 -11.95
N ASN A 113 -9.11 -12.66 -12.16
CA ASN A 113 -9.96 -13.85 -12.13
C ASN A 113 -9.84 -14.63 -10.80
N LYS A 114 -9.60 -13.92 -9.72
CA LYS A 114 -9.57 -14.46 -8.36
C LYS A 114 -10.48 -13.61 -7.50
N THR A 115 -11.44 -14.24 -6.88
CA THR A 115 -12.43 -13.61 -6.00
C THR A 115 -12.58 -14.42 -4.71
N SER A 116 -13.06 -13.75 -3.68
CA SER A 116 -13.36 -14.34 -2.39
C SER A 116 -14.65 -13.72 -1.82
N VAL A 117 -14.89 -13.84 -0.53
CA VAL A 117 -16.04 -13.24 0.15
C VAL A 117 -15.98 -11.71 0.11
N VAL A 118 -17.12 -11.05 0.29
CA VAL A 118 -17.17 -9.59 0.41
C VAL A 118 -16.35 -9.15 1.63
N GLY A 119 -15.47 -8.15 1.42
CA GLY A 119 -14.61 -7.64 2.47
C GLY A 119 -13.69 -6.50 1.99
N SER A 120 -12.77 -6.10 2.85
CA SER A 120 -11.73 -5.12 2.54
C SER A 120 -10.46 -5.84 2.09
N TYR A 121 -9.92 -5.44 0.94
CA TYR A 121 -8.76 -6.06 0.29
C TYR A 121 -7.67 -5.06 0.01
N ALA A 122 -6.43 -5.55 -0.08
CA ALA A 122 -5.26 -4.78 -0.47
C ALA A 122 -4.52 -5.46 -1.62
N PHE A 123 -4.20 -4.68 -2.66
CA PHE A 123 -3.31 -5.06 -3.74
C PHE A 123 -1.94 -4.42 -3.49
N LEU A 124 -0.91 -5.23 -3.37
CA LEU A 124 0.42 -4.82 -2.92
C LEU A 124 1.48 -5.05 -4.01
N LEU A 125 2.37 -4.07 -4.19
CA LEU A 125 3.68 -4.29 -4.80
C LEU A 125 4.64 -4.68 -3.68
N GLN A 126 5.17 -5.89 -3.73
CA GLN A 126 6.04 -6.46 -2.69
C GLN A 126 7.52 -6.13 -2.94
N TRP A 127 8.31 -6.15 -1.87
CA TRP A 127 9.75 -5.91 -1.90
C TRP A 127 10.54 -6.86 -2.83
N ASN A 128 10.05 -8.06 -3.04
CA ASN A 128 10.65 -9.07 -3.93
C ASN A 128 10.30 -8.88 -5.41
N GLY A 129 9.59 -7.80 -5.75
CA GLY A 129 9.16 -7.49 -7.11
C GLY A 129 7.96 -8.34 -7.57
N GLU A 130 7.15 -8.83 -6.65
CA GLU A 130 5.90 -9.53 -6.93
C GLU A 130 4.70 -8.63 -6.63
N LEU A 131 3.59 -8.90 -7.28
CA LEU A 131 2.29 -8.34 -6.93
C LEU A 131 1.51 -9.37 -6.14
N GLY A 132 0.77 -8.91 -5.13
CA GLY A 132 -0.09 -9.78 -4.34
C GLY A 132 -1.43 -9.13 -4.01
N ILE A 133 -2.49 -9.92 -3.95
CA ILE A 133 -3.79 -9.53 -3.42
C ILE A 133 -3.95 -10.22 -2.08
N TYR A 134 -4.24 -9.44 -1.05
CA TYR A 134 -4.42 -9.91 0.32
C TYR A 134 -5.80 -9.51 0.83
N GLY A 135 -6.43 -10.38 1.59
CA GLY A 135 -7.71 -10.12 2.23
C GLY A 135 -8.66 -11.32 2.19
N PRO A 136 -9.84 -11.17 2.79
CA PRO A 136 -10.33 -9.91 3.38
C PRO A 136 -9.54 -9.47 4.61
N ALA A 137 -9.73 -8.21 5.04
CA ALA A 137 -9.19 -7.74 6.31
C ALA A 137 -9.74 -8.58 7.45
N ILE A 138 -8.85 -9.08 8.33
CA ILE A 138 -9.20 -9.96 9.44
C ILE A 138 -9.08 -9.25 10.79
N TRP A 139 -8.33 -8.15 10.85
CA TRP A 139 -8.15 -7.37 12.06
C TRP A 139 -7.82 -5.90 11.73
N SER A 140 -8.24 -4.98 12.60
CA SER A 140 -7.87 -3.57 12.54
C SER A 140 -7.66 -3.00 13.94
N SER A 141 -6.74 -2.03 14.07
CA SER A 141 -6.43 -1.34 15.34
C SER A 141 -7.57 -0.44 15.83
N SER A 142 -8.53 -0.09 14.98
CA SER A 142 -9.72 0.68 15.36
C SER A 142 -10.90 0.31 14.46
N ASN A 143 -12.11 0.35 15.02
CA ASN A 143 -13.35 0.10 14.29
C ASN A 143 -13.91 1.36 13.61
N GLU A 144 -13.41 2.55 14.00
CA GLU A 144 -13.86 3.84 13.47
C GLU A 144 -12.63 4.66 13.06
N GLY A 145 -12.56 5.09 11.81
CA GLY A 145 -11.49 5.91 11.27
C GLY A 145 -12.01 7.18 10.66
N GLU A 146 -11.43 8.31 11.02
CA GLU A 146 -11.58 9.53 10.25
C GLU A 146 -10.89 9.37 8.89
N LEU A 147 -11.64 9.61 7.82
CA LEU A 147 -11.15 9.65 6.45
C LEU A 147 -10.31 10.92 6.27
N SER A 148 -9.00 10.80 6.27
CA SER A 148 -8.14 11.86 5.78
C SER A 148 -7.87 11.61 4.28
N ASP A 149 -8.08 12.64 3.46
CA ASP A 149 -7.79 12.56 2.02
C ASP A 149 -6.33 12.10 1.78
N PRO A 150 -6.12 11.11 0.91
CA PRO A 150 -4.78 10.66 0.59
C PRO A 150 -4.05 11.74 -0.22
N LYS A 151 -3.21 12.53 0.43
CA LYS A 151 -2.27 13.41 -0.28
C LYS A 151 -1.06 12.58 -0.73
N PRO A 152 -0.70 12.63 -2.02
CA PRO A 152 0.53 11.98 -2.48
C PRO A 152 1.74 12.58 -1.76
N SER A 153 2.54 11.75 -1.15
CA SER A 153 3.81 12.13 -0.53
C SER A 153 4.91 11.18 -1.00
N ASN A 154 6.11 11.72 -1.17
CA ASN A 154 7.31 10.93 -1.45
C ASN A 154 7.68 10.17 -0.17
N ILE A 155 7.28 8.92 -0.08
CA ILE A 155 7.58 8.08 1.08
C ILE A 155 8.49 6.95 0.64
N THR A 156 9.62 6.85 1.33
CA THR A 156 10.64 5.80 1.15
C THR A 156 10.68 4.82 2.33
N THR A 157 9.63 4.80 3.16
CA THR A 157 9.58 4.00 4.39
C THR A 157 8.66 2.80 4.22
N ASP A 158 9.04 1.69 4.86
CA ASP A 158 8.23 0.48 4.89
C ASP A 158 6.99 0.70 5.76
N TYR A 159 5.82 0.50 5.19
CA TYR A 159 4.55 0.54 5.92
C TYR A 159 3.75 -0.77 5.81
N VAL A 160 4.37 -1.80 5.24
CA VAL A 160 3.83 -3.15 5.14
C VAL A 160 4.76 -4.14 5.84
N PHE A 161 4.17 -4.98 6.66
CA PHE A 161 4.88 -6.01 7.41
C PHE A 161 4.24 -7.38 7.11
N TYR A 162 5.02 -8.26 6.52
CA TYR A 162 4.52 -9.56 6.05
C TYR A 162 4.65 -10.65 7.12
N SER A 163 3.80 -11.67 7.03
CA SER A 163 3.96 -12.88 7.82
C SER A 163 5.35 -13.49 7.63
N TYR A 164 5.81 -14.23 8.64
CA TYR A 164 7.18 -14.75 8.79
C TYR A 164 8.27 -13.70 9.07
N SER A 165 7.91 -12.42 9.11
CA SER A 165 8.86 -11.35 9.45
C SER A 165 8.89 -11.10 10.96
N VAL A 166 10.01 -10.50 11.41
CA VAL A 166 10.21 -10.06 12.79
C VAL A 166 10.64 -8.61 12.78
N LEU A 167 9.98 -7.77 13.58
CA LEU A 167 10.33 -6.37 13.76
C LEU A 167 10.79 -6.16 15.21
N PRO A 168 12.10 -5.96 15.46
CA PRO A 168 12.63 -5.73 16.80
C PRO A 168 12.37 -4.31 17.29
N ILE A 169 12.66 -4.06 18.56
CA ILE A 169 12.67 -2.72 19.17
C ILE A 169 13.48 -1.75 18.31
N GLY A 170 12.97 -0.52 18.20
CA GLY A 170 13.61 0.57 17.45
C GLY A 170 13.41 0.54 15.94
N LYS A 171 12.90 -0.55 15.38
CA LYS A 171 12.42 -0.55 13.99
C LYS A 171 11.03 0.04 13.90
N ILE A 172 10.74 0.69 12.78
CA ILE A 172 9.56 1.53 12.60
C ILE A 172 8.89 1.15 11.28
N LEU A 173 7.54 1.00 11.30
CA LEU A 173 6.76 1.15 10.09
C LEU A 173 6.27 2.59 10.02
N GLU A 174 6.42 3.23 8.89
CA GLU A 174 6.09 4.64 8.74
C GLU A 174 5.34 4.91 7.45
N TYR A 175 4.22 5.61 7.58
CA TYR A 175 3.43 6.09 6.46
C TYR A 175 3.01 7.54 6.70
N LYS A 176 3.55 8.46 5.90
CA LYS A 176 3.31 9.91 6.05
C LYS A 176 3.66 10.39 7.47
N ASN A 177 2.61 10.78 8.20
CA ASN A 177 2.74 11.28 9.56
C ASN A 177 2.44 10.21 10.61
N TYR A 178 2.21 8.98 10.19
CA TYR A 178 1.91 7.89 11.10
C TYR A 178 3.12 6.99 11.25
N ARG A 179 3.38 6.60 12.48
CA ARG A 179 4.53 5.78 12.84
C ARG A 179 4.14 4.70 13.83
N LEU A 180 4.36 3.43 13.43
CA LEU A 180 4.24 2.30 14.33
C LEU A 180 5.61 1.99 14.93
N VAL A 181 5.71 2.02 16.24
CA VAL A 181 6.97 1.83 16.99
C VAL A 181 6.75 0.82 18.11
N LEU A 182 7.65 -0.17 18.19
CA LEU A 182 7.80 -0.97 19.39
C LEU A 182 8.79 -0.26 20.32
N ARG A 183 8.30 0.22 21.47
CA ARG A 183 9.08 0.95 22.46
C ARG A 183 9.93 0.01 23.32
N ASP A 184 10.90 0.57 24.03
CA ASP A 184 11.79 -0.19 24.94
C ASP A 184 11.03 -0.86 26.10
N ASP A 185 9.87 -0.33 26.47
CA ASP A 185 8.96 -0.92 27.47
C ASP A 185 8.08 -2.05 26.91
N CYS A 186 8.31 -2.45 25.65
CA CYS A 186 7.52 -3.44 24.93
C CYS A 186 6.11 -3.00 24.53
N ASN A 187 5.77 -1.74 24.66
CA ASN A 187 4.50 -1.21 24.17
C ASN A 187 4.59 -0.94 22.67
N LEU A 188 3.73 -1.57 21.90
CA LEU A 188 3.57 -1.28 20.47
C LEU A 188 2.61 -0.11 20.32
N VAL A 189 3.07 0.99 19.72
CA VAL A 189 2.35 2.25 19.70
C VAL A 189 2.25 2.79 18.26
N LEU A 190 1.05 3.17 17.86
CA LEU A 190 0.79 3.93 16.64
C LEU A 190 0.68 5.42 16.99
N LEU A 191 1.56 6.21 16.42
CA LEU A 191 1.72 7.64 16.67
C LEU A 191 1.32 8.45 15.45
N ASP A 192 0.71 9.63 15.69
CA ASP A 192 0.65 10.72 14.73
C ASP A 192 1.78 11.70 15.01
N THR A 193 2.67 11.90 14.06
CA THR A 193 3.84 12.77 14.20
C THR A 193 3.61 14.20 13.71
N ASN A 194 2.40 14.51 13.21
CA ASN A 194 2.03 15.88 12.80
C ASN A 194 1.92 16.85 13.96
N THR A 195 1.71 16.34 15.16
CA THR A 195 1.54 17.14 16.37
C THR A 195 2.84 17.18 17.16
N ASN A 196 3.15 18.32 17.76
CA ASN A 196 4.33 18.44 18.65
C ASN A 196 4.25 17.51 19.87
N THR A 197 3.08 16.93 20.14
CA THR A 197 2.78 16.07 21.30
C THR A 197 2.84 14.58 20.98
N GLN A 198 3.07 14.18 19.72
CA GLN A 198 3.05 12.78 19.28
C GLN A 198 1.79 12.04 19.78
N ASP A 199 0.63 12.39 19.21
CA ASP A 199 -0.64 11.79 19.62
C ASP A 199 -0.66 10.29 19.39
N ILE A 200 -1.01 9.53 20.42
CA ILE A 200 -1.19 8.08 20.33
C ILE A 200 -2.57 7.79 19.71
N LYS A 201 -2.56 7.19 18.55
CA LYS A 201 -3.79 6.74 17.86
C LYS A 201 -4.23 5.35 18.32
N TRP A 202 -3.26 4.50 18.65
CA TRP A 202 -3.52 3.16 19.15
C TRP A 202 -2.27 2.60 19.86
N GLN A 203 -2.47 1.68 20.79
CA GLN A 203 -1.38 0.99 21.49
C GLN A 203 -1.83 -0.33 22.10
N THR A 204 -0.89 -1.24 22.32
CA THR A 204 -1.15 -2.54 22.96
C THR A 204 -1.28 -2.43 24.47
N ASN A 205 -0.83 -1.36 25.10
CA ASN A 205 -0.75 -1.18 26.56
C ASN A 205 0.05 -2.31 27.24
N THR A 206 1.06 -2.82 26.56
CA THR A 206 1.97 -3.81 27.12
C THR A 206 3.11 -3.13 27.87
N TYR A 207 3.66 -3.86 28.83
CA TYR A 207 4.85 -3.45 29.57
C TYR A 207 5.71 -4.66 29.92
N SER A 208 7.01 -4.56 29.66
CA SER A 208 8.01 -5.49 30.17
C SER A 208 9.29 -4.74 30.51
N PRO A 209 9.88 -4.98 31.68
CA PRO A 209 11.17 -4.40 32.05
C PRO A 209 12.37 -5.03 31.35
N LEU A 210 12.15 -6.04 30.50
CA LEU A 210 13.19 -6.92 29.96
C LEU A 210 13.70 -6.52 28.57
N HIS A 211 13.29 -5.42 28.01
CA HIS A 211 13.84 -4.75 26.80
C HIS A 211 14.16 -5.61 25.56
N ASP A 212 13.79 -6.90 25.52
CA ASP A 212 14.10 -7.83 24.42
C ASP A 212 12.84 -8.21 23.60
N CYS A 213 11.99 -7.21 23.32
CA CYS A 213 10.73 -7.45 22.67
C CYS A 213 10.84 -7.36 21.15
N PHE A 214 9.93 -8.04 20.50
CA PHE A 214 9.74 -7.94 19.05
C PHE A 214 8.28 -8.16 18.69
N ILE A 215 7.88 -7.69 17.54
CA ILE A 215 6.61 -8.05 16.92
C ILE A 215 6.84 -9.11 15.83
N THR A 216 5.86 -9.97 15.66
CA THR A 216 5.83 -10.94 14.56
C THR A 216 4.39 -11.12 14.10
N LEU A 217 4.21 -11.25 12.80
CA LEU A 217 2.97 -11.68 12.18
C LEU A 217 3.13 -13.14 11.81
N ASP A 218 2.32 -14.00 12.38
CA ASP A 218 2.41 -15.42 12.06
C ASP A 218 1.76 -15.74 10.70
N PRO A 219 1.95 -16.95 10.18
CA PRO A 219 1.37 -17.34 8.90
C PRO A 219 -0.14 -17.19 8.84
N ASN A 220 -0.82 -17.44 9.97
CA ASN A 220 -2.28 -17.36 10.06
C ASN A 220 -2.79 -15.93 10.21
N GLY A 221 -1.91 -14.93 10.18
CA GLY A 221 -2.27 -13.52 10.26
C GLY A 221 -2.48 -13.01 11.69
N GLU A 222 -2.11 -13.74 12.72
CA GLU A 222 -2.15 -13.22 14.09
C GLU A 222 -0.90 -12.39 14.38
N LEU A 223 -1.10 -11.16 14.85
CA LEU A 223 -0.04 -10.25 15.26
C LEU A 223 0.28 -10.46 16.74
N PHE A 224 1.55 -10.55 17.05
CA PHE A 224 2.05 -10.72 18.41
C PHE A 224 3.05 -9.64 18.80
N VAL A 225 2.99 -9.22 20.07
CA VAL A 225 4.11 -8.62 20.79
C VAL A 225 4.66 -9.71 21.72
N LYS A 226 5.93 -10.05 21.58
CA LYS A 226 6.60 -11.11 22.32
C LYS A 226 7.84 -10.57 23.02
N HIS A 227 8.06 -11.09 24.23
CA HIS A 227 9.36 -11.05 24.89
C HIS A 227 9.95 -12.46 24.77
N ASN A 228 10.97 -12.69 24.04
CA ASN A 228 11.48 -14.00 23.63
C ASN A 228 10.47 -14.87 22.81
N ARG A 229 10.84 -16.10 22.48
CA ARG A 229 10.01 -16.98 21.63
C ARG A 229 8.75 -17.54 22.31
N ARG A 230 8.66 -17.52 23.62
CA ARG A 230 7.61 -18.19 24.39
C ARG A 230 6.63 -17.23 25.07
N ASP A 231 7.12 -16.06 25.50
CA ASP A 231 6.34 -15.16 26.31
C ASP A 231 5.60 -14.15 25.43
N ILE A 232 4.30 -14.36 25.30
CA ILE A 232 3.40 -13.48 24.55
C ILE A 232 2.88 -12.40 25.50
N LEU A 233 3.18 -11.14 25.17
CA LEU A 233 2.71 -9.99 25.93
C LEU A 233 1.35 -9.51 25.40
N TRP A 234 1.15 -9.62 24.10
CA TRP A 234 -0.09 -9.22 23.44
C TRP A 234 -0.27 -9.99 22.13
N ARG A 235 -1.55 -10.16 21.74
CA ARG A 235 -1.95 -10.74 20.46
C ARG A 235 -3.21 -10.08 19.91
N SER A 236 -3.37 -10.09 18.59
CA SER A 236 -4.58 -9.56 17.92
C SER A 236 -5.81 -10.44 18.11
N ASN A 237 -5.64 -11.71 18.46
CA ASN A 237 -6.69 -12.75 18.67
C ASN A 237 -7.54 -13.03 17.42
N GLU A 238 -7.12 -12.61 16.24
CA GLU A 238 -7.80 -12.87 14.98
C GLU A 238 -6.88 -13.66 14.08
N THR A 239 -7.40 -14.67 13.43
CA THR A 239 -6.63 -15.57 12.56
C THR A 239 -7.40 -15.93 11.29
N THR A 240 -6.68 -16.35 10.28
CA THR A 240 -7.20 -16.97 9.04
C THR A 240 -6.64 -18.38 8.90
N ASN A 241 -7.28 -19.21 8.10
CA ASN A 241 -6.78 -20.58 7.81
C ASN A 241 -5.71 -20.61 6.70
N SER A 242 -4.95 -19.55 6.53
CA SER A 242 -4.05 -19.36 5.39
C SER A 242 -2.62 -19.01 5.81
N ASN A 243 -1.69 -19.24 4.91
CA ASN A 243 -0.25 -19.20 5.19
C ASN A 243 0.43 -17.85 4.90
N PHE A 244 -0.27 -16.85 4.38
CA PHE A 244 0.33 -15.55 4.05
C PHE A 244 -0.61 -14.41 4.36
N SER A 245 -0.14 -13.47 5.18
CA SER A 245 -0.88 -12.27 5.56
C SER A 245 0.05 -11.06 5.54
N ALA A 246 -0.53 -9.86 5.48
CA ALA A 246 0.18 -8.61 5.52
C ALA A 246 -0.47 -7.65 6.52
N LEU A 247 0.32 -7.11 7.44
CA LEU A 247 -0.05 -5.97 8.27
C LEU A 247 0.31 -4.70 7.52
N VAL A 248 -0.64 -3.81 7.34
CA VAL A 248 -0.47 -2.55 6.61
C VAL A 248 -0.79 -1.38 7.52
N LEU A 249 0.14 -0.43 7.62
CA LEU A 249 -0.11 0.88 8.19
C LEU A 249 -0.75 1.76 7.11
N ARG A 250 -2.01 2.09 7.28
CA ARG A 250 -2.82 2.79 6.28
C ARG A 250 -2.76 4.30 6.43
N TYR A 251 -3.18 4.99 5.35
CA TYR A 251 -3.27 6.46 5.29
C TYR A 251 -4.31 7.06 6.25
N ASP A 252 -5.26 6.26 6.75
CA ASP A 252 -6.33 6.64 7.68
C ASP A 252 -5.95 6.35 9.16
N ALA A 253 -4.66 6.29 9.47
CA ALA A 253 -4.13 6.00 10.80
C ALA A 253 -4.55 4.63 11.37
N LYS A 254 -4.81 3.65 10.51
CA LYS A 254 -5.16 2.30 10.93
C LYS A 254 -4.05 1.32 10.62
N LEU A 255 -3.87 0.37 11.53
CA LEU A 255 -3.17 -0.87 11.25
C LEU A 255 -4.21 -1.90 10.84
N VAL A 256 -4.04 -2.53 9.70
CA VAL A 256 -4.97 -3.53 9.20
C VAL A 256 -4.22 -4.78 8.78
N ILE A 257 -4.65 -5.95 9.24
CA ILE A 257 -4.14 -7.22 8.79
C ILE A 257 -5.05 -7.73 7.68
N TYR A 258 -4.46 -7.95 6.51
CA TYR A 258 -5.10 -8.54 5.34
C TYR A 258 -4.60 -9.96 5.15
N GLY A 259 -5.51 -10.91 4.97
CA GLY A 259 -5.17 -12.31 4.72
C GLY A 259 -6.40 -13.14 4.41
N PRO A 260 -6.24 -14.18 3.65
CA PRO A 260 -5.03 -14.73 3.05
C PRO A 260 -4.53 -13.98 1.82
N GLN A 261 -3.36 -14.37 1.29
CA GLN A 261 -2.97 -13.99 -0.06
C GLN A 261 -3.83 -14.77 -1.06
N LEU A 262 -4.65 -14.05 -1.84
CA LEU A 262 -5.56 -14.64 -2.81
C LEU A 262 -4.91 -14.88 -4.17
N TRP A 263 -4.01 -14.01 -4.55
CA TRP A 263 -3.39 -13.99 -5.86
C TRP A 263 -1.97 -13.41 -5.80
N THR A 264 -1.11 -13.88 -6.70
CA THR A 264 0.23 -13.33 -6.89
C THR A 264 0.68 -13.49 -8.34
N THR A 265 1.62 -12.64 -8.79
CA THR A 265 2.23 -12.75 -10.14
C THR A 265 3.12 -13.97 -10.29
N LYS A 266 3.63 -14.53 -9.19
CA LYS A 266 4.30 -15.82 -9.18
C LYS A 266 3.44 -16.80 -8.40
N PRO A 267 3.14 -17.98 -8.96
CA PRO A 267 2.45 -19.01 -8.19
C PRO A 267 3.34 -19.37 -6.98
N LEU A 268 2.72 -19.41 -5.81
CA LEU A 268 3.31 -20.09 -4.66
C LEU A 268 3.56 -21.53 -5.10
N TRP A 269 4.80 -21.95 -5.11
CA TRP A 269 5.27 -23.28 -5.50
C TRP A 269 4.41 -24.41 -4.92
#